data_35b7dea612a6b8f797108307bf34c13d
#
_entry.id   35b7dea612a6b8f797108307bf34c13d
#
_cell.length_a   1.000
_cell.length_b   1.000
_cell.length_c   1.000
_cell.angle_alpha   90.00
_cell.angle_beta   90.00
_cell.angle_gamma   90.00
#
_symmetry.space_group_name_H-M   'P 1'
#
loop_
_entity.id
_entity.type
_entity.pdbx_description
1 polymer ?
#
loop_
_entity_poly.entity_id
_entity_poly.type
_entity_poly.pdbx_seq_one_letter_code
_entity_poly.pdbx_strand_id
1 'polypeptide(L)'
;MIKLLILDFDGTLADTQELIVRTNQEAMRRLGYPVRAAQDIIDTIGLPLEEGILTLFPDLPHEALPEWVKVYRTVFESLKEHIGPQLFPGVKETLAQLHADGYLISVASSRLSVSLNAFLVDLGLMPYICYVLGADNVTQAKPHPEPVLKTLRDLHIPAQEALVVGDMPVDIQMGLGAGAYTCGVSYGNSNREALKKAGAHRVVDLFSEIPSLLSGF
;
A
#
# COMPACT_ATOMS: atom_id res chain seq x y z
N MET A 1 17.99 1.42 16.61
CA MET A 1 17.18 2.67 16.52
C MET A 1 16.72 2.85 15.08
N ILE A 2 15.44 3.06 14.84
CA ILE A 2 14.86 3.24 13.49
C ILE A 2 15.44 4.50 12.84
N LYS A 3 15.77 4.39 11.55
CA LYS A 3 16.23 5.49 10.68
C LYS A 3 15.37 5.65 9.44
N LEU A 4 14.69 4.57 9.01
CA LEU A 4 13.91 4.51 7.78
C LEU A 4 12.50 4.01 8.07
N LEU A 5 11.51 4.71 7.54
CA LEU A 5 10.13 4.23 7.45
C LEU A 5 9.84 3.84 6.00
N ILE A 6 9.29 2.63 5.79
CA ILE A 6 8.84 2.13 4.49
C ILE A 6 7.32 1.99 4.59
N LEU A 7 6.61 2.86 3.93
CA LEU A 7 5.17 3.04 4.09
C LEU A 7 4.42 2.43 2.89
N ASP A 8 3.35 1.71 3.15
CA ASP A 8 2.37 1.46 2.12
C ASP A 8 1.55 2.72 1.81
N PHE A 9 0.81 2.70 0.69
CA PHE A 9 0.02 3.85 0.24
C PHE A 9 -1.49 3.66 0.45
N ASP A 10 -2.08 2.61 -0.16
CA ASP A 10 -3.52 2.38 -0.20
C ASP A 10 -4.05 1.81 1.12
N GLY A 11 -4.84 2.55 1.87
CA GLY A 11 -5.29 2.15 3.20
C GLY A 11 -4.32 2.52 4.34
N THR A 12 -3.12 3.00 4.00
CA THR A 12 -2.10 3.41 4.97
C THR A 12 -1.90 4.94 4.99
N LEU A 13 -1.50 5.53 3.87
CA LEU A 13 -1.36 6.99 3.73
C LEU A 13 -2.65 7.63 3.23
N ALA A 14 -3.33 6.98 2.28
CA ALA A 14 -4.52 7.50 1.64
C ALA A 14 -5.68 6.51 1.66
N ASP A 15 -6.87 7.02 1.92
CA ASP A 15 -8.12 6.31 1.72
C ASP A 15 -8.45 6.28 0.23
N THR A 16 -8.26 5.12 -0.36
CA THR A 16 -8.54 4.83 -1.77
C THR A 16 -9.57 3.73 -1.93
N GLN A 17 -10.14 3.24 -0.82
CA GLN A 17 -11.02 2.07 -0.79
C GLN A 17 -12.22 2.23 -1.71
N GLU A 18 -12.94 3.35 -1.61
CA GLU A 18 -14.12 3.59 -2.44
C GLU A 18 -13.77 3.62 -3.94
N LEU A 19 -12.66 4.29 -4.29
CA LEU A 19 -12.19 4.37 -5.67
C LEU A 19 -11.87 2.97 -6.22
N ILE A 20 -11.13 2.15 -5.46
CA ILE A 20 -10.74 0.79 -5.87
C ILE A 20 -11.97 -0.11 -6.01
N VAL A 21 -12.87 -0.09 -5.03
CA VAL A 21 -14.10 -0.91 -5.05
C VAL A 21 -14.97 -0.55 -6.24
N ARG A 22 -15.27 0.73 -6.44
CA ARG A 22 -16.10 1.19 -7.57
C ARG A 22 -15.46 0.89 -8.92
N THR A 23 -14.14 1.05 -9.02
CA THR A 23 -13.41 0.73 -10.26
C THR A 23 -13.56 -0.75 -10.61
N ASN A 24 -13.33 -1.64 -9.64
CA ASN A 24 -13.49 -3.08 -9.85
C ASN A 24 -14.92 -3.44 -10.26
N GLN A 25 -15.92 -2.94 -9.53
CA GLN A 25 -17.31 -3.24 -9.81
C GLN A 25 -17.75 -2.74 -11.19
N GLU A 26 -17.31 -1.57 -11.60
CA GLU A 26 -17.61 -1.02 -12.91
C GLU A 26 -16.87 -1.78 -14.03
N ALA A 27 -15.63 -2.17 -13.80
CA ALA A 27 -14.89 -3.02 -14.75
C ALA A 27 -15.59 -4.38 -14.95
N MET A 28 -16.05 -5.01 -13.86
CA MET A 28 -16.84 -6.24 -13.91
C MET A 28 -18.09 -6.08 -14.78
N ARG A 29 -18.86 -4.99 -14.58
CA ARG A 29 -20.07 -4.71 -15.39
C ARG A 29 -19.75 -4.56 -16.86
N ARG A 30 -18.71 -3.79 -17.21
CA ARG A 30 -18.31 -3.56 -18.60
C ARG A 30 -17.86 -4.82 -19.31
N LEU A 31 -17.21 -5.71 -18.57
CA LEU A 31 -16.71 -6.98 -19.09
C LEU A 31 -17.76 -8.12 -19.04
N GLY A 32 -18.96 -7.88 -18.47
CA GLY A 32 -20.02 -8.87 -18.38
C GLY A 32 -19.79 -9.95 -17.30
N TYR A 33 -18.91 -9.68 -16.32
CA TYR A 33 -18.66 -10.59 -15.19
C TYR A 33 -19.60 -10.30 -14.01
N PRO A 34 -19.87 -11.30 -13.15
CA PRO A 34 -20.65 -11.11 -11.93
C PRO A 34 -19.96 -10.05 -11.03
N VAL A 35 -20.72 -9.04 -10.59
CA VAL A 35 -20.21 -8.02 -9.68
C VAL A 35 -19.99 -8.62 -8.31
N ARG A 36 -18.76 -8.59 -7.81
CA ARG A 36 -18.39 -9.06 -6.47
C ARG A 36 -18.81 -8.07 -5.39
N ALA A 37 -19.02 -8.57 -4.18
CA ALA A 37 -19.28 -7.73 -3.02
C ALA A 37 -18.10 -6.80 -2.74
N ALA A 38 -18.36 -5.64 -2.11
CA ALA A 38 -17.31 -4.70 -1.77
C ALA A 38 -16.23 -5.33 -0.88
N GLN A 39 -16.63 -6.17 0.08
CA GLN A 39 -15.70 -6.83 0.99
C GLN A 39 -14.73 -7.76 0.25
N ASP A 40 -15.22 -8.56 -0.70
CA ASP A 40 -14.36 -9.44 -1.49
C ASP A 40 -13.26 -8.65 -2.22
N ILE A 41 -13.61 -7.45 -2.73
CA ILE A 41 -12.66 -6.56 -3.42
C ILE A 41 -11.68 -5.94 -2.42
N ILE A 42 -12.17 -5.48 -1.26
CA ILE A 42 -11.35 -4.90 -0.19
C ILE A 42 -10.28 -5.90 0.26
N ASP A 43 -10.65 -7.17 0.39
CA ASP A 43 -9.72 -8.24 0.81
C ASP A 43 -8.58 -8.48 -0.21
N THR A 44 -8.69 -7.95 -1.44
CA THR A 44 -7.63 -8.00 -2.45
C THR A 44 -6.75 -6.74 -2.51
N ILE A 45 -7.11 -5.68 -1.77
CA ILE A 45 -6.30 -4.46 -1.74
C ILE A 45 -4.92 -4.80 -1.13
N GLY A 46 -3.87 -4.26 -1.73
CA GLY A 46 -2.49 -4.58 -1.36
C GLY A 46 -1.83 -5.63 -2.26
N LEU A 47 -2.60 -6.45 -2.98
CA LEU A 47 -2.08 -7.33 -4.02
C LEU A 47 -1.82 -6.55 -5.32
N PRO A 48 -0.93 -7.05 -6.21
CA PRO A 48 -0.87 -6.60 -7.59
C PRO A 48 -2.23 -6.74 -8.29
N LEU A 49 -2.55 -5.84 -9.21
CA LEU A 49 -3.86 -5.80 -9.87
C LEU A 49 -4.26 -7.15 -10.49
N GLU A 50 -3.35 -7.80 -11.22
CA GLU A 50 -3.63 -9.08 -11.87
C GLU A 50 -3.90 -10.20 -10.87
N GLU A 51 -3.14 -10.24 -9.76
CA GLU A 51 -3.35 -11.20 -8.68
C GLU A 51 -4.69 -10.95 -7.96
N GLY A 52 -5.05 -9.70 -7.73
CA GLY A 52 -6.36 -9.32 -7.18
C GLY A 52 -7.51 -9.79 -8.07
N ILE A 53 -7.38 -9.59 -9.40
CA ILE A 53 -8.38 -10.06 -10.38
C ILE A 53 -8.51 -11.59 -10.32
N LEU A 54 -7.39 -12.33 -10.33
CA LEU A 54 -7.40 -13.78 -10.27
C LEU A 54 -7.91 -14.33 -8.92
N THR A 55 -7.69 -13.59 -7.83
CA THR A 55 -8.28 -13.93 -6.53
C THR A 55 -9.80 -13.80 -6.55
N LEU A 56 -10.34 -12.77 -7.18
CA LEU A 56 -11.77 -12.56 -7.34
C LEU A 56 -12.40 -13.54 -8.34
N PHE A 57 -11.65 -13.97 -9.35
CA PHE A 57 -12.08 -14.87 -10.43
C PHE A 57 -11.01 -15.94 -10.69
N PRO A 58 -10.94 -16.99 -9.84
CA PRO A 58 -9.90 -18.04 -9.97
C PRO A 58 -9.97 -18.82 -11.30
N ASP A 59 -11.15 -18.89 -11.91
CA ASP A 59 -11.37 -19.60 -13.18
C ASP A 59 -11.19 -18.68 -14.41
N LEU A 60 -10.71 -17.42 -14.21
CA LEU A 60 -10.49 -16.49 -15.33
C LEU A 60 -9.34 -16.98 -16.22
N PRO A 61 -9.56 -17.13 -17.53
CA PRO A 61 -8.48 -17.45 -18.46
C PRO A 61 -7.39 -16.36 -18.46
N HIS A 62 -6.13 -16.77 -18.40
CA HIS A 62 -5.00 -15.82 -18.36
C HIS A 62 -4.98 -14.87 -19.56
N GLU A 63 -5.46 -15.32 -20.73
CA GLU A 63 -5.60 -14.50 -21.93
C GLU A 63 -6.62 -13.35 -21.81
N ALA A 64 -7.52 -13.41 -20.82
CA ALA A 64 -8.48 -12.34 -20.56
C ALA A 64 -7.89 -11.21 -19.68
N LEU A 65 -6.80 -11.47 -18.96
CA LEU A 65 -6.19 -10.48 -18.04
C LEU A 65 -5.80 -9.17 -18.71
N PRO A 66 -5.16 -9.14 -19.91
CA PRO A 66 -4.78 -7.85 -20.53
C PRO A 66 -5.98 -6.95 -20.79
N GLU A 67 -7.12 -7.50 -21.20
CA GLU A 67 -8.34 -6.73 -21.41
C GLU A 67 -8.93 -6.23 -20.08
N TRP A 68 -8.96 -7.09 -19.05
CA TRP A 68 -9.35 -6.71 -17.71
C TRP A 68 -8.55 -5.51 -17.18
N VAL A 69 -7.23 -5.62 -17.23
CA VAL A 69 -6.30 -4.57 -16.81
C VAL A 69 -6.55 -3.27 -17.58
N LYS A 70 -6.78 -3.36 -18.89
CA LYS A 70 -7.09 -2.19 -19.74
C LYS A 70 -8.40 -1.53 -19.33
N VAL A 71 -9.46 -2.32 -19.16
CA VAL A 71 -10.78 -1.79 -18.75
C VAL A 71 -10.70 -1.19 -17.35
N TYR A 72 -10.07 -1.90 -16.40
CA TYR A 72 -9.86 -1.40 -15.05
C TYR A 72 -9.17 -0.02 -15.06
N ARG A 73 -8.04 0.10 -15.77
CA ARG A 73 -7.30 1.37 -15.85
C ARG A 73 -8.13 2.48 -16.47
N THR A 74 -8.90 2.20 -17.52
CA THR A 74 -9.79 3.18 -18.16
C THR A 74 -10.86 3.67 -17.19
N VAL A 75 -11.47 2.75 -16.44
CA VAL A 75 -12.49 3.08 -15.42
C VAL A 75 -11.85 3.89 -14.27
N PHE A 76 -10.67 3.44 -13.80
CA PHE A 76 -9.94 4.10 -12.74
C PHE A 76 -9.64 5.56 -13.06
N GLU A 77 -9.10 5.84 -14.26
CA GLU A 77 -8.81 7.21 -14.71
C GLU A 77 -10.07 8.09 -14.74
N SER A 78 -11.20 7.53 -15.17
CA SER A 78 -12.48 8.25 -15.19
C SER A 78 -13.03 8.53 -13.78
N LEU A 79 -12.90 7.59 -12.85
CA LEU A 79 -13.45 7.72 -11.49
C LEU A 79 -12.57 8.57 -10.59
N LYS A 80 -11.23 8.52 -10.73
CA LYS A 80 -10.32 9.27 -9.88
C LYS A 80 -10.53 10.79 -9.90
N GLU A 81 -11.07 11.32 -10.98
CA GLU A 81 -11.43 12.75 -11.11
C GLU A 81 -12.59 13.14 -10.19
N HIS A 82 -13.42 12.17 -9.80
CA HIS A 82 -14.62 12.37 -8.98
C HIS A 82 -14.47 11.84 -7.56
N ILE A 83 -13.69 10.77 -7.41
CA ILE A 83 -13.45 10.08 -6.14
C ILE A 83 -11.93 10.00 -5.94
N GLY A 84 -11.28 11.16 -5.80
CA GLY A 84 -9.84 11.22 -5.57
C GLY A 84 -9.46 10.69 -4.19
N PRO A 85 -8.23 10.16 -4.03
CA PRO A 85 -7.75 9.70 -2.73
C PRO A 85 -7.72 10.85 -1.73
N GLN A 86 -8.09 10.55 -0.48
CA GLN A 86 -7.99 11.46 0.65
C GLN A 86 -6.91 10.98 1.59
N LEU A 87 -6.10 11.86 2.16
CA LEU A 87 -5.17 11.44 3.22
C LEU A 87 -5.95 11.04 4.47
N PHE A 88 -5.49 9.98 5.14
CA PHE A 88 -5.98 9.71 6.48
C PHE A 88 -5.58 10.83 7.45
N PRO A 89 -6.38 11.04 8.51
CA PRO A 89 -6.12 12.11 9.48
C PRO A 89 -4.70 12.02 10.08
N GLY A 90 -4.01 13.15 10.12
CA GLY A 90 -2.68 13.27 10.72
C GLY A 90 -1.52 12.75 9.87
N VAL A 91 -1.76 12.18 8.70
CA VAL A 91 -0.69 11.62 7.84
C VAL A 91 0.30 12.70 7.43
N LYS A 92 -0.17 13.79 6.85
CA LYS A 92 0.71 14.84 6.31
C LYS A 92 1.55 15.50 7.39
N GLU A 93 0.91 15.83 8.52
CA GLU A 93 1.55 16.44 9.67
C GLU A 93 2.61 15.52 10.28
N THR A 94 2.30 14.23 10.40
CA THR A 94 3.24 13.23 10.93
C THR A 94 4.43 13.02 9.99
N LEU A 95 4.21 12.96 8.67
CA LEU A 95 5.31 12.86 7.71
C LEU A 95 6.21 14.09 7.74
N ALA A 96 5.63 15.30 7.86
CA ALA A 96 6.39 16.53 7.99
C ALA A 96 7.25 16.53 9.28
N GLN A 97 6.69 16.08 10.40
CA GLN A 97 7.41 15.94 11.66
C GLN A 97 8.56 14.93 11.54
N LEU A 98 8.27 13.70 11.07
CA LEU A 98 9.29 12.65 10.91
C LEU A 98 10.43 13.10 9.99
N HIS A 99 10.09 13.79 8.91
CA HIS A 99 11.11 14.36 8.00
C HIS A 99 11.96 15.43 8.69
N ALA A 100 11.35 16.33 9.48
CA ALA A 100 12.06 17.35 10.25
C ALA A 100 12.95 16.74 11.35
N ASP A 101 12.54 15.61 11.93
CA ASP A 101 13.28 14.85 12.93
C ASP A 101 14.44 14.01 12.31
N GLY A 102 14.58 14.05 10.97
CA GLY A 102 15.69 13.43 10.25
C GLY A 102 15.46 11.96 9.85
N TYR A 103 14.25 11.43 9.95
CA TYR A 103 13.95 10.09 9.46
C TYR A 103 13.88 10.08 7.93
N LEU A 104 14.43 9.02 7.33
CA LEU A 104 14.20 8.70 5.92
C LEU A 104 12.81 8.08 5.76
N ILE A 105 12.09 8.53 4.73
CA ILE A 105 10.73 8.06 4.46
C ILE A 105 10.68 7.57 3.02
N SER A 106 10.27 6.32 2.83
CA SER A 106 10.05 5.73 1.52
C SER A 106 8.63 5.18 1.41
N VAL A 107 8.15 5.00 0.18
CA VAL A 107 6.85 4.38 -0.10
C VAL A 107 7.05 3.13 -0.95
N ALA A 108 6.41 2.03 -0.57
CA ALA A 108 6.37 0.77 -1.32
C ALA A 108 4.91 0.34 -1.50
N SER A 109 4.41 0.36 -2.74
CA SER A 109 3.01 0.09 -3.05
C SER A 109 2.85 -0.92 -4.18
N SER A 110 1.73 -1.62 -4.22
CA SER A 110 1.32 -2.48 -5.34
C SER A 110 0.74 -1.70 -6.53
N ARG A 111 0.70 -0.37 -6.45
CA ARG A 111 0.39 0.51 -7.59
C ARG A 111 1.56 0.57 -8.57
N LEU A 112 1.24 0.88 -9.84
CA LEU A 112 2.29 1.29 -10.78
C LEU A 112 2.95 2.60 -10.33
N SER A 113 4.26 2.70 -10.51
CA SER A 113 5.06 3.87 -10.11
C SER A 113 4.53 5.20 -10.66
N VAL A 114 4.03 5.21 -11.90
CA VAL A 114 3.43 6.40 -12.53
C VAL A 114 2.21 6.89 -11.74
N SER A 115 1.28 5.99 -11.41
CA SER A 115 0.07 6.32 -10.65
C SER A 115 0.39 6.73 -9.22
N LEU A 116 1.32 6.00 -8.57
CA LEU A 116 1.76 6.29 -7.23
C LEU A 116 2.39 7.68 -7.11
N ASN A 117 3.34 7.99 -8.00
CA ASN A 117 4.00 9.31 -8.02
C ASN A 117 3.01 10.44 -8.26
N ALA A 118 2.03 10.27 -9.17
CA ALA A 118 1.01 11.28 -9.40
C ALA A 118 0.21 11.57 -8.12
N PHE A 119 -0.24 10.54 -7.40
CA PHE A 119 -0.96 10.75 -6.14
C PHE A 119 -0.10 11.37 -5.04
N LEU A 120 1.17 10.97 -4.92
CA LEU A 120 2.08 11.57 -3.94
C LEU A 120 2.31 13.06 -4.21
N VAL A 121 2.34 13.47 -5.49
CA VAL A 121 2.42 14.88 -5.89
C VAL A 121 1.11 15.60 -5.58
N ASP A 122 -0.03 15.06 -6.01
CA ASP A 122 -1.36 15.69 -5.85
C ASP A 122 -1.72 15.89 -4.37
N LEU A 123 -1.34 14.92 -3.52
CA LEU A 123 -1.55 14.98 -2.07
C LEU A 123 -0.46 15.81 -1.33
N GLY A 124 0.55 16.29 -2.05
CA GLY A 124 1.61 17.12 -1.48
C GLY A 124 2.53 16.37 -0.52
N LEU A 125 2.77 15.08 -0.75
CA LEU A 125 3.62 14.23 0.10
C LEU A 125 5.06 14.10 -0.40
N MET A 126 5.32 14.31 -1.71
CA MET A 126 6.64 14.18 -2.32
C MET A 126 7.78 14.91 -1.58
N PRO A 127 7.58 16.10 -0.98
CA PRO A 127 8.66 16.78 -0.25
C PRO A 127 9.23 16.00 0.94
N TYR A 128 8.50 15.03 1.47
CA TYR A 128 8.90 14.24 2.64
C TYR A 128 9.49 12.87 2.27
N ILE A 129 9.34 12.44 1.02
CA ILE A 129 9.64 11.07 0.58
C ILE A 129 10.96 11.06 -0.22
N CYS A 130 11.91 10.25 0.23
CA CYS A 130 13.20 10.12 -0.42
C CYS A 130 13.28 8.96 -1.43
N TYR A 131 12.37 7.99 -1.39
CA TYR A 131 12.39 6.82 -2.28
C TYR A 131 10.99 6.26 -2.50
N VAL A 132 10.66 5.90 -3.76
CA VAL A 132 9.33 5.40 -4.15
C VAL A 132 9.49 4.13 -4.97
N LEU A 133 8.79 3.07 -4.58
CA LEU A 133 8.67 1.82 -5.33
C LEU A 133 7.20 1.51 -5.65
N GLY A 134 6.90 1.38 -6.93
CA GLY A 134 5.66 0.80 -7.42
C GLY A 134 5.84 -0.67 -7.81
N ALA A 135 4.76 -1.34 -8.16
CA ALA A 135 4.75 -2.74 -8.59
C ALA A 135 5.68 -3.02 -9.78
N ASP A 136 5.84 -2.05 -10.67
CA ASP A 136 6.70 -2.11 -11.86
C ASP A 136 8.20 -1.92 -11.57
N ASN A 137 8.58 -1.67 -10.32
CA ASN A 137 9.97 -1.51 -9.91
C ASN A 137 10.56 -2.78 -9.26
N VAL A 138 9.78 -3.84 -9.12
CA VAL A 138 10.16 -5.11 -8.50
C VAL A 138 9.71 -6.27 -9.37
N THR A 139 10.34 -7.43 -9.19
CA THR A 139 9.94 -8.67 -9.87
C THR A 139 8.96 -9.49 -9.05
N GLN A 140 9.04 -9.36 -7.73
CA GLN A 140 8.15 -10.04 -6.79
C GLN A 140 7.51 -8.99 -5.87
N ALA A 141 6.18 -8.90 -5.97
CA ALA A 141 5.40 -7.95 -5.18
C ALA A 141 5.12 -8.48 -3.76
N LYS A 142 4.48 -7.66 -2.93
CA LYS A 142 3.93 -8.04 -1.61
C LYS A 142 3.11 -9.35 -1.75
N PRO A 143 3.25 -10.31 -0.85
CA PRO A 143 3.98 -10.29 0.43
C PRO A 143 5.48 -10.61 0.35
N HIS A 144 6.05 -10.78 -0.85
CA HIS A 144 7.48 -11.04 -1.01
C HIS A 144 8.30 -9.87 -0.46
N PRO A 145 9.45 -10.10 0.20
CA PRO A 145 10.26 -9.06 0.82
C PRO A 145 11.03 -8.17 -0.16
N GLU A 146 11.01 -8.45 -1.45
CA GLU A 146 11.81 -7.74 -2.46
C GLU A 146 11.65 -6.21 -2.41
N PRO A 147 10.44 -5.61 -2.28
CA PRO A 147 10.31 -4.16 -2.20
C PRO A 147 11.07 -3.54 -1.03
N VAL A 148 11.03 -4.20 0.14
CA VAL A 148 11.77 -3.76 1.33
C VAL A 148 13.26 -3.97 1.14
N LEU A 149 13.69 -5.17 0.72
CA LEU A 149 15.12 -5.48 0.48
C LEU A 149 15.75 -4.55 -0.55
N LYS A 150 15.01 -4.21 -1.60
CA LYS A 150 15.46 -3.25 -2.61
C LYS A 150 15.62 -1.85 -2.02
N THR A 151 14.64 -1.37 -1.26
CA THR A 151 14.70 -0.07 -0.56
C THR A 151 15.90 -0.01 0.38
N LEU A 152 16.09 -1.04 1.22
CA LEU A 152 17.20 -1.12 2.17
C LEU A 152 18.56 -1.09 1.48
N ARG A 153 18.70 -1.85 0.39
CA ARG A 153 19.94 -1.89 -0.41
C ARG A 153 20.24 -0.53 -1.04
N ASP A 154 19.23 0.07 -1.70
CA ASP A 154 19.42 1.29 -2.49
C ASP A 154 19.64 2.53 -1.58
N LEU A 155 19.11 2.50 -0.34
CA LEU A 155 19.34 3.53 0.68
C LEU A 155 20.49 3.20 1.66
N HIS A 156 21.12 2.04 1.54
CA HIS A 156 22.19 1.55 2.42
C HIS A 156 21.81 1.52 3.91
N ILE A 157 20.59 1.11 4.22
CA ILE A 157 20.05 1.00 5.59
C ILE A 157 19.94 -0.49 5.98
N PRO A 158 20.44 -0.91 7.16
CA PRO A 158 20.22 -2.24 7.69
C PRO A 158 18.72 -2.48 8.00
N ALA A 159 18.25 -3.72 7.82
CA ALA A 159 16.86 -4.07 8.06
C ALA A 159 16.39 -3.73 9.50
N GLN A 160 17.28 -3.90 10.49
CA GLN A 160 17.00 -3.62 11.92
C GLN A 160 16.89 -2.10 12.23
N GLU A 161 17.17 -1.24 11.27
CA GLU A 161 17.00 0.21 11.37
C GLU A 161 15.79 0.70 10.53
N ALA A 162 14.98 -0.23 9.99
CA ALA A 162 13.80 0.07 9.20
C ALA A 162 12.51 -0.38 9.88
N LEU A 163 11.46 0.42 9.73
CA LEU A 163 10.09 0.13 10.12
C LEU A 163 9.20 0.11 8.88
N VAL A 164 8.60 -1.04 8.59
CA VAL A 164 7.55 -1.15 7.56
C VAL A 164 6.20 -0.85 8.19
N VAL A 165 5.43 0.03 7.58
CA VAL A 165 4.09 0.42 8.04
C VAL A 165 3.08 0.11 6.94
N GLY A 166 2.03 -0.61 7.28
CA GLY A 166 0.96 -0.97 6.34
C GLY A 166 -0.32 -1.38 7.04
N ASP A 167 -1.40 -1.44 6.30
CA ASP A 167 -2.74 -1.76 6.81
C ASP A 167 -3.18 -3.20 6.47
N MET A 168 -2.42 -3.92 5.64
CA MET A 168 -2.75 -5.28 5.22
C MET A 168 -1.73 -6.32 5.73
N PRO A 169 -2.17 -7.59 5.95
CA PRO A 169 -1.26 -8.69 6.31
C PRO A 169 -0.06 -8.84 5.37
N VAL A 170 -0.22 -8.56 4.07
CA VAL A 170 0.85 -8.65 3.07
C VAL A 170 1.98 -7.64 3.32
N ASP A 171 1.69 -6.47 3.90
CA ASP A 171 2.70 -5.47 4.28
C ASP A 171 3.56 -5.97 5.44
N ILE A 172 2.88 -6.56 6.44
CA ILE A 172 3.54 -7.12 7.61
C ILE A 172 4.44 -8.27 7.21
N GLN A 173 3.94 -9.19 6.37
CA GLN A 173 4.71 -10.33 5.87
C GLN A 173 5.92 -9.88 5.05
N MET A 174 5.75 -8.88 4.18
CA MET A 174 6.84 -8.28 3.40
C MET A 174 7.94 -7.72 4.32
N GLY A 175 7.57 -6.97 5.35
CA GLY A 175 8.51 -6.40 6.31
C GLY A 175 9.25 -7.47 7.11
N LEU A 176 8.53 -8.45 7.65
CA LEU A 176 9.10 -9.57 8.41
C LEU A 176 10.04 -10.42 7.54
N GLY A 177 9.65 -10.71 6.30
CA GLY A 177 10.48 -11.46 5.35
C GLY A 177 11.80 -10.77 5.03
N ALA A 178 11.86 -9.44 5.13
CA ALA A 178 13.09 -8.66 4.97
C ALA A 178 13.89 -8.49 6.27
N GLY A 179 13.40 -8.96 7.41
CA GLY A 179 14.03 -8.77 8.72
C GLY A 179 13.88 -7.36 9.30
N ALA A 180 12.94 -6.57 8.78
CA ALA A 180 12.62 -5.24 9.29
C ALA A 180 11.58 -5.30 10.42
N TYR A 181 11.49 -4.23 11.21
CA TYR A 181 10.36 -4.06 12.12
C TYR A 181 9.08 -3.74 11.36
N THR A 182 7.92 -4.05 11.96
CA THR A 182 6.63 -3.87 11.32
C THR A 182 5.63 -3.22 12.26
N CYS A 183 4.86 -2.29 11.73
CA CYS A 183 3.73 -1.65 12.41
C CYS A 183 2.49 -1.71 11.52
N GLY A 184 1.43 -2.31 12.02
CA GLY A 184 0.12 -2.26 11.37
C GLY A 184 -0.63 -1.00 11.71
N VAL A 185 -1.41 -0.46 10.77
CA VAL A 185 -2.41 0.58 11.03
C VAL A 185 -3.81 -0.01 10.89
N SER A 186 -4.66 0.13 11.91
CA SER A 186 -5.96 -0.58 11.99
C SER A 186 -7.14 0.20 11.42
N TYR A 187 -6.89 1.40 10.90
CA TYR A 187 -7.91 2.26 10.28
C TYR A 187 -8.08 2.02 8.77
N GLY A 188 -7.20 1.21 8.15
CA GLY A 188 -7.21 0.92 6.73
C GLY A 188 -8.17 -0.23 6.33
N ASN A 189 -7.73 -1.07 5.40
CA ASN A 189 -8.54 -2.13 4.81
C ASN A 189 -8.61 -3.41 5.68
N SER A 190 -7.70 -3.57 6.66
CA SER A 190 -7.68 -4.73 7.56
C SER A 190 -7.83 -4.33 9.02
N ASN A 191 -8.17 -5.30 9.86
CA ASN A 191 -8.38 -5.05 11.29
C ASN A 191 -7.15 -5.40 12.12
N ARG A 192 -7.14 -4.91 13.37
CA ARG A 192 -6.06 -5.10 14.34
C ARG A 192 -5.72 -6.57 14.59
N GLU A 193 -6.72 -7.46 14.59
CA GLU A 193 -6.50 -8.89 14.87
C GLU A 193 -5.75 -9.56 13.71
N ALA A 194 -6.15 -9.27 12.47
CA ALA A 194 -5.48 -9.80 11.27
C ALA A 194 -4.02 -9.33 11.20
N LEU A 195 -3.75 -8.05 11.50
CA LEU A 195 -2.41 -7.49 11.53
C LEU A 195 -1.53 -8.14 12.62
N LYS A 196 -2.07 -8.36 13.83
CA LYS A 196 -1.38 -9.09 14.90
C LYS A 196 -1.12 -10.54 14.51
N LYS A 197 -2.10 -11.22 13.90
CA LYS A 197 -1.96 -12.59 13.40
C LYS A 197 -0.89 -12.71 12.31
N ALA A 198 -0.74 -11.68 11.48
CA ALA A 198 0.34 -11.60 10.49
C ALA A 198 1.72 -11.40 11.11
N GLY A 199 1.83 -11.09 12.40
CA GLY A 199 3.08 -10.94 13.13
C GLY A 199 3.55 -9.49 13.30
N ALA A 200 2.66 -8.49 13.17
CA ALA A 200 3.04 -7.09 13.37
C ALA A 200 3.63 -6.87 14.78
N HIS A 201 4.81 -6.25 14.84
CA HIS A 201 5.47 -5.93 16.11
C HIS A 201 4.67 -4.90 16.92
N ARG A 202 4.01 -3.98 16.24
CA ARG A 202 3.10 -2.99 16.82
C ARG A 202 1.87 -2.83 15.93
N VAL A 203 0.76 -2.37 16.51
CA VAL A 203 -0.44 -1.95 15.77
C VAL A 203 -0.98 -0.69 16.40
N VAL A 204 -1.19 0.35 15.59
CA VAL A 204 -1.72 1.65 16.00
C VAL A 204 -3.10 1.89 15.39
N ASP A 205 -3.88 2.76 16.01
CA ASP A 205 -5.20 3.16 15.52
C ASP A 205 -5.17 4.50 14.77
N LEU A 206 -4.08 5.26 14.91
CA LEU A 206 -3.86 6.52 14.21
C LEU A 206 -2.43 6.59 13.68
N PHE A 207 -2.25 7.14 12.48
CA PHE A 207 -0.92 7.34 11.90
C PHE A 207 -0.04 8.24 12.78
N SER A 208 -0.63 9.20 13.46
CA SER A 208 0.06 10.13 14.37
C SER A 208 0.67 9.48 15.62
N GLU A 209 0.38 8.21 15.90
CA GLU A 209 0.99 7.48 17.01
C GLU A 209 2.40 6.94 16.65
N ILE A 210 2.74 6.84 15.36
CA ILE A 210 3.99 6.23 14.88
C ILE A 210 5.23 6.87 15.49
N PRO A 211 5.39 8.23 15.56
CA PRO A 211 6.59 8.84 16.12
C PRO A 211 6.90 8.38 17.55
N SER A 212 5.87 8.20 18.38
CA SER A 212 6.03 7.76 19.78
C SER A 212 6.55 6.33 19.93
N LEU A 213 6.40 5.49 18.90
CA LEU A 213 6.84 4.09 18.92
C LEU A 213 8.32 3.91 18.55
N LEU A 214 8.90 4.88 17.81
CA LEU A 214 10.22 4.70 17.18
C LEU A 214 11.36 4.53 18.19
N SER A 215 11.22 5.03 19.41
CA SER A 215 12.17 4.83 20.48
C SER A 215 12.11 3.45 21.15
N GLY A 216 11.07 2.69 20.87
CA GLY A 216 10.80 1.37 21.45
C GLY A 216 11.16 0.18 20.56
N PHE A 217 11.89 0.41 19.45
CA PHE A 217 12.43 -0.60 18.56
C PHE A 217 13.94 -0.73 18.64
#